data_c5b4cdcc72844aa6bbc75b2a970fb745
#
_entry.id   c5b4cdcc72844aa6bbc75b2a970fb745
#
_cell.length_a   1.000
_cell.length_b   1.000
_cell.length_c   1.000
_cell.angle_alpha   90.00
_cell.angle_beta   90.00
_cell.angle_gamma   90.00
#
_symmetry.space_group_name_H-M   'P 1'
#
loop_
_entity.id
_entity.type
_entity.pdbx_description
1 polymer ?
#
loop_
_entity_poly.entity_id
_entity_poly.type
_entity_poly.pdbx_seq_one_letter_code
_entity_poly.pdbx_strand_id
1 'polypeptide(L)'
;MAQDEKTIYVYENWRGEAPTLLGRLRCGFVRGQETFSFEYDPAWLTSAESSFSLDPDLALYRGRQYVPLNKQLFGLFSDSCPDRWGRLLMKRKEAIDARKEDRKPRKLTESDFLLGVYDESRMGALRFSLEEGGEFLSNDKAFATPPWVNLRTLENASIAFENDESGLNEKWLRELLAPASSLGGARPKATVQATDGALWIAKFPSKHDEYNSGAWEKVVHDLARLCGLDVPESKLETFSKTGSTFLVKRFDRNGSRRIHFASAMTLLGKTDGASAADGSSYLDLAAFIRANGASPRQDLVELWKRIVFSMAVSNTDDHLRNHGFLLTPTGWRLAPLYDVNPVPSGDRLSLNVSEYDNTIDLDLALEVADYFGLAPQEAEQAAEEVCKTVSGHWERLAGQYGLSRGAIEYMRPAFSLP
;
A
#
# COMPACT_ATOMS: atom_id res chain seq x y z
N MET A 1 28.10 23.01 -14.84
CA MET A 1 28.09 23.30 -13.40
C MET A 1 27.39 22.13 -12.74
N ALA A 2 28.02 21.44 -11.77
CA ALA A 2 27.32 20.44 -10.96
C ALA A 2 26.25 21.22 -10.18
N GLN A 3 24.98 20.89 -10.41
CA GLN A 3 23.92 21.36 -9.55
C GLN A 3 24.17 20.80 -8.15
N ASP A 4 23.97 21.63 -7.10
CA ASP A 4 24.19 21.21 -5.72
C ASP A 4 23.44 19.90 -5.43
N GLU A 5 24.19 18.87 -5.04
CA GLU A 5 23.65 17.59 -4.63
C GLU A 5 22.97 17.76 -3.27
N LYS A 6 21.66 17.48 -3.19
CA LYS A 6 20.89 17.53 -1.96
C LYS A 6 21.09 16.22 -1.19
N THR A 7 21.45 16.31 0.08
CA THR A 7 21.57 15.15 0.98
C THR A 7 20.33 15.04 1.85
N ILE A 8 19.75 13.85 1.91
CA ILE A 8 18.62 13.48 2.76
C ILE A 8 19.12 12.42 3.73
N TYR A 9 19.07 12.72 5.01
CA TYR A 9 19.41 11.77 6.07
C TYR A 9 18.21 10.87 6.33
N VAL A 10 18.44 9.56 6.19
CA VAL A 10 17.43 8.51 6.33
C VAL A 10 17.60 7.83 7.67
N TYR A 11 16.55 7.83 8.46
CA TYR A 11 16.50 7.18 9.77
C TYR A 11 15.54 6.01 9.75
N GLU A 12 15.89 4.95 10.43
CA GLU A 12 14.98 3.88 10.78
C GLU A 12 14.39 4.10 12.18
N ASN A 13 13.16 3.65 12.40
CA ASN A 13 12.47 3.75 13.69
C ASN A 13 11.63 2.49 14.00
N TRP A 14 12.16 1.30 13.69
CA TRP A 14 11.50 0.02 14.00
C TRP A 14 12.14 -0.73 15.15
N ARG A 15 13.40 -0.44 15.52
CA ARG A 15 14.15 -1.14 16.56
C ARG A 15 13.82 -0.66 17.96
N GLY A 16 13.71 0.64 18.15
CA GLY A 16 13.55 1.26 19.46
C GLY A 16 12.68 2.52 19.43
N GLU A 17 12.61 3.17 20.58
CA GLU A 17 11.87 4.44 20.67
C GLU A 17 12.59 5.59 19.93
N ALA A 18 13.91 5.59 19.92
CA ALA A 18 14.72 6.60 19.24
C ALA A 18 15.07 6.14 17.81
N PRO A 19 14.87 7.01 16.80
CA PRO A 19 15.29 6.74 15.43
C PRO A 19 16.82 6.63 15.33
N THR A 20 17.31 5.69 14.50
CA THR A 20 18.74 5.49 14.24
C THR A 20 19.06 5.82 12.78
N LEU A 21 20.20 6.45 12.52
CA LEU A 21 20.63 6.80 11.17
C LEU A 21 20.88 5.53 10.36
N LEU A 22 20.06 5.31 9.32
CA LEU A 22 20.20 4.20 8.36
C LEU A 22 21.25 4.52 7.30
N GLY A 23 21.27 5.77 6.83
CA GLY A 23 22.17 6.20 5.78
C GLY A 23 21.82 7.55 5.18
N ARG A 24 22.43 7.84 4.03
CA ARG A 24 22.31 9.12 3.32
C ARG A 24 21.84 8.88 1.88
N LEU A 25 20.66 9.38 1.57
CA LEU A 25 20.12 9.42 0.20
C LEU A 25 20.52 10.77 -0.41
N ARG A 26 21.27 10.74 -1.50
CA ARG A 26 21.67 11.95 -2.22
C ARG A 26 20.90 12.04 -3.53
N CYS A 27 20.36 13.20 -3.81
CA CYS A 27 19.69 13.49 -5.06
C CYS A 27 20.33 14.68 -5.77
N GLY A 28 20.50 14.55 -7.05
CA GLY A 28 21.06 15.57 -7.94
C GLY A 28 20.37 15.50 -9.31
N PHE A 29 20.82 16.36 -10.23
CA PHE A 29 20.24 16.39 -11.57
C PHE A 29 21.33 16.12 -12.62
N VAL A 30 21.04 15.17 -13.51
CA VAL A 30 21.87 14.88 -14.67
C VAL A 30 21.01 15.08 -15.92
N ARG A 31 21.38 16.02 -16.77
CA ARG A 31 20.64 16.37 -18.01
C ARG A 31 19.15 16.64 -17.78
N GLY A 32 18.80 17.29 -16.64
CA GLY A 32 17.42 17.63 -16.30
C GLY A 32 16.59 16.49 -15.70
N GLN A 33 17.18 15.31 -15.52
CA GLN A 33 16.56 14.19 -14.80
C GLN A 33 17.14 14.09 -13.40
N GLU A 34 16.26 13.89 -12.42
CA GLU A 34 16.67 13.64 -11.04
C GLU A 34 17.31 12.26 -10.93
N THR A 35 18.43 12.18 -10.23
CA THR A 35 19.19 10.94 -10.01
C THR A 35 19.44 10.75 -8.53
N PHE A 36 19.47 9.49 -8.10
CA PHE A 36 19.64 9.16 -6.70
C PHE A 36 20.82 8.20 -6.49
N SER A 37 21.49 8.40 -5.35
CA SER A 37 22.40 7.42 -4.80
C SER A 37 22.19 7.31 -3.29
N PHE A 38 22.35 6.09 -2.76
CA PHE A 38 22.24 5.83 -1.33
C PHE A 38 23.51 5.22 -0.79
N GLU A 39 23.85 5.57 0.44
CA GLU A 39 24.98 5.03 1.17
C GLU A 39 24.55 4.73 2.60
N TYR A 40 24.68 3.48 3.01
CA TYR A 40 24.41 3.08 4.39
C TYR A 40 25.36 3.74 5.38
N ASP A 41 24.87 4.07 6.57
CA ASP A 41 25.73 4.51 7.67
C ASP A 41 26.63 3.36 8.14
N PRO A 42 27.94 3.58 8.32
CA PRO A 42 28.87 2.54 8.76
C PRO A 42 28.52 1.90 10.11
N ALA A 43 27.93 2.67 11.05
CA ALA A 43 27.54 2.14 12.34
C ALA A 43 26.30 1.23 12.19
N TRP A 44 25.38 1.61 11.29
CA TRP A 44 24.21 0.75 10.98
C TRP A 44 24.65 -0.58 10.35
N LEU A 45 25.57 -0.58 9.39
CA LEU A 45 26.09 -1.79 8.74
C LEU A 45 26.78 -2.77 9.70
N THR A 46 27.29 -2.30 10.82
CA THR A 46 27.95 -3.16 11.83
C THR A 46 26.97 -3.66 12.90
N SER A 47 25.73 -3.20 12.86
CA SER A 47 24.70 -3.64 13.79
C SER A 47 24.17 -5.05 13.44
N ALA A 48 23.69 -5.79 14.42
CA ALA A 48 23.15 -7.15 14.22
C ALA A 48 21.94 -7.17 13.26
N GLU A 49 21.24 -6.07 13.14
CA GLU A 49 20.02 -5.94 12.34
C GLU A 49 20.29 -5.59 10.87
N SER A 50 21.54 -5.34 10.47
CA SER A 50 21.93 -5.21 9.07
C SER A 50 21.94 -6.55 8.31
N SER A 51 21.43 -7.63 8.92
CA SER A 51 21.38 -8.96 8.30
C SER A 51 20.28 -9.12 7.26
N PHE A 52 19.26 -8.23 7.23
CA PHE A 52 18.14 -8.33 6.29
C PHE A 52 18.27 -7.32 5.17
N SER A 53 18.12 -7.77 3.92
CA SER A 53 17.98 -6.89 2.77
C SER A 53 16.66 -6.13 2.88
N LEU A 54 16.72 -4.81 2.77
CA LEU A 54 15.55 -3.91 2.77
C LEU A 54 15.06 -3.64 1.35
N ASP A 55 15.95 -3.79 0.37
CA ASP A 55 15.72 -3.56 -1.05
C ASP A 55 16.79 -4.33 -1.84
N PRO A 56 16.44 -5.15 -2.83
CA PRO A 56 17.42 -5.89 -3.63
C PRO A 56 18.39 -5.00 -4.40
N ASP A 57 18.02 -3.73 -4.66
CA ASP A 57 18.91 -2.75 -5.30
C ASP A 57 19.87 -2.06 -4.32
N LEU A 58 19.78 -2.39 -3.02
CA LEU A 58 20.63 -1.84 -1.95
C LEU A 58 21.35 -2.96 -1.20
N ALA A 59 22.47 -3.39 -1.74
CA ALA A 59 23.31 -4.40 -1.10
C ALA A 59 23.97 -3.86 0.17
N LEU A 60 24.18 -4.73 1.17
CA LEU A 60 24.69 -4.36 2.50
C LEU A 60 26.23 -4.21 2.47
N TYR A 61 26.72 -3.11 1.90
CA TYR A 61 28.13 -2.75 1.92
C TYR A 61 28.36 -1.25 2.06
N ARG A 62 29.59 -0.85 2.38
CA ARG A 62 30.01 0.55 2.45
C ARG A 62 30.21 1.12 1.05
N GLY A 63 29.69 2.32 0.82
CA GLY A 63 29.87 3.07 -0.42
C GLY A 63 28.53 3.43 -1.09
N ARG A 64 28.61 4.31 -2.06
CA ARG A 64 27.45 4.79 -2.81
C ARG A 64 26.91 3.74 -3.76
N GLN A 65 25.63 3.54 -3.73
CA GLN A 65 24.88 2.69 -4.63
C GLN A 65 23.91 3.56 -5.44
N TYR A 66 23.71 3.26 -6.70
CA TYR A 66 22.92 4.07 -7.62
C TYR A 66 21.65 3.36 -8.02
N VAL A 67 20.58 4.13 -8.22
CA VAL A 67 19.31 3.59 -8.70
C VAL A 67 19.49 2.94 -10.07
N PRO A 68 18.96 1.72 -10.30
CA PRO A 68 18.95 1.09 -11.63
C PRO A 68 18.28 1.97 -12.68
N LEU A 69 18.75 1.88 -13.94
CA LEU A 69 18.30 2.74 -15.05
C LEU A 69 16.81 2.68 -15.35
N ASN A 70 16.16 1.57 -15.01
CA ASN A 70 14.72 1.35 -15.21
C ASN A 70 13.85 1.87 -14.06
N LYS A 71 14.45 2.43 -13.01
CA LYS A 71 13.75 2.97 -11.83
C LYS A 71 14.04 4.46 -11.66
N GLN A 72 13.10 5.19 -11.07
CA GLN A 72 13.26 6.61 -10.72
C GLN A 72 13.81 6.80 -9.30
N LEU A 73 13.52 5.86 -8.41
CA LEU A 73 13.92 5.84 -7.01
C LEU A 73 14.09 4.38 -6.56
N PHE A 74 14.89 4.12 -5.53
CA PHE A 74 14.93 2.81 -4.89
C PHE A 74 13.56 2.42 -4.34
N GLY A 75 13.20 1.15 -4.42
CA GLY A 75 11.92 0.63 -3.93
C GLY A 75 11.67 0.97 -2.46
N LEU A 76 12.69 0.81 -1.62
CA LEU A 76 12.67 1.17 -0.20
C LEU A 76 12.13 2.57 0.08
N PHE A 77 12.50 3.55 -0.74
CA PHE A 77 12.01 4.92 -0.60
C PHE A 77 10.70 5.15 -1.37
N SER A 78 10.46 4.43 -2.45
CA SER A 78 9.21 4.49 -3.22
C SER A 78 8.00 4.11 -2.37
N ASP A 79 8.12 3.09 -1.51
CA ASP A 79 7.05 2.68 -0.59
C ASP A 79 6.75 3.75 0.48
N SER A 80 7.67 4.68 0.70
CA SER A 80 7.49 5.83 1.59
C SER A 80 7.00 7.10 0.88
N CYS A 81 6.91 7.08 -0.46
CA CYS A 81 6.37 8.18 -1.27
C CYS A 81 4.84 8.18 -1.25
N PRO A 82 4.19 9.32 -1.55
CA PRO A 82 2.75 9.35 -1.67
C PRO A 82 2.29 8.52 -2.87
N ASP A 83 1.11 7.93 -2.74
CA ASP A 83 0.41 7.24 -3.82
C ASP A 83 -0.06 8.20 -4.93
N ARG A 84 -0.80 7.69 -5.94
CA ARG A 84 -1.32 8.51 -7.04
C ARG A 84 -2.24 9.63 -6.54
N TRP A 85 -3.08 9.36 -5.54
CA TRP A 85 -3.94 10.36 -4.93
C TRP A 85 -3.13 11.44 -4.20
N GLY A 86 -2.21 11.07 -3.33
CA GLY A 86 -1.34 12.01 -2.62
C GLY A 86 -0.48 12.86 -3.56
N ARG A 87 0.06 12.25 -4.65
CA ARG A 87 0.79 12.97 -5.69
C ARG A 87 -0.10 14.00 -6.42
N LEU A 88 -1.37 13.67 -6.67
CA LEU A 88 -2.33 14.62 -7.25
C LEU A 88 -2.55 15.82 -6.33
N LEU A 89 -2.77 15.58 -5.04
CA LEU A 89 -2.95 16.64 -4.05
C LEU A 89 -1.72 17.56 -3.97
N MET A 90 -0.50 16.99 -3.94
CA MET A 90 0.74 17.77 -3.90
C MET A 90 0.94 18.62 -5.17
N LYS A 91 0.62 18.09 -6.36
CA LYS A 91 0.67 18.85 -7.62
C LYS A 91 -0.34 20.00 -7.60
N ARG A 92 -1.53 19.81 -7.06
CA ARG A 92 -2.53 20.87 -6.92
C ARG A 92 -2.08 21.94 -5.93
N LYS A 93 -1.46 21.54 -4.82
CA LYS A 93 -0.86 22.46 -3.86
C LYS A 93 0.17 23.35 -4.54
N GLU A 94 1.11 22.76 -5.27
CA GLU A 94 2.13 23.51 -6.01
C GLU A 94 1.51 24.52 -6.99
N ALA A 95 0.46 24.15 -7.71
CA ALA A 95 -0.22 25.04 -8.63
C ALA A 95 -0.87 26.25 -7.91
N ILE A 96 -1.45 26.04 -6.75
CA ILE A 96 -2.05 27.11 -5.93
C ILE A 96 -0.96 28.03 -5.35
N ASP A 97 0.09 27.44 -4.77
CA ASP A 97 1.19 28.21 -4.19
C ASP A 97 1.89 29.06 -5.26
N ALA A 98 2.16 28.47 -6.42
CA ALA A 98 2.74 29.19 -7.57
C ALA A 98 1.90 30.38 -8.01
N ARG A 99 0.56 30.24 -8.04
CA ARG A 99 -0.34 31.34 -8.37
C ARG A 99 -0.31 32.46 -7.34
N LYS A 100 -0.22 32.12 -6.02
CA LYS A 100 -0.12 33.12 -4.96
C LYS A 100 1.18 33.91 -5.02
N GLU A 101 2.25 33.23 -5.43
CA GLU A 101 3.59 33.79 -5.57
C GLU A 101 3.86 34.42 -6.94
N ASP A 102 2.83 34.51 -7.80
CA ASP A 102 2.90 35.02 -9.18
C ASP A 102 4.03 34.39 -10.00
N ARG A 103 4.20 33.07 -9.86
CA ARG A 103 5.17 32.27 -10.61
C ARG A 103 4.52 31.12 -11.35
N LYS A 104 5.26 30.52 -12.30
CA LYS A 104 4.81 29.28 -12.94
C LYS A 104 4.94 28.09 -11.99
N PRO A 105 3.98 27.15 -11.98
CA PRO A 105 4.11 25.91 -11.24
C PRO A 105 5.35 25.13 -11.69
N ARG A 106 6.16 24.66 -10.71
CA ARG A 106 7.29 23.78 -11.00
C ARG A 106 6.83 22.34 -11.13
N LYS A 107 7.56 21.55 -11.89
CA LYS A 107 7.37 20.10 -11.93
C LYS A 107 7.93 19.52 -10.63
N LEU A 108 7.08 18.86 -9.84
CA LEU A 108 7.53 18.15 -8.65
C LEU A 108 8.37 16.92 -9.03
N THR A 109 9.43 16.68 -8.29
CA THR A 109 10.37 15.58 -8.46
C THR A 109 10.10 14.45 -7.46
N GLU A 110 10.77 13.30 -7.59
CA GLU A 110 10.61 12.19 -6.64
C GLU A 110 11.08 12.57 -5.23
N SER A 111 12.13 13.40 -5.10
CA SER A 111 12.55 13.92 -3.79
C SER A 111 11.50 14.86 -3.18
N ASP A 112 10.79 15.66 -3.97
CA ASP A 112 9.69 16.50 -3.47
C ASP A 112 8.54 15.63 -2.94
N PHE A 113 8.17 14.58 -3.67
CA PHE A 113 7.14 13.64 -3.22
C PHE A 113 7.55 12.90 -1.96
N LEU A 114 8.79 12.37 -1.92
CA LEU A 114 9.30 11.67 -0.74
C LEU A 114 9.26 12.55 0.52
N LEU A 115 9.74 13.79 0.40
CA LEU A 115 9.84 14.70 1.54
C LEU A 115 8.52 15.38 1.93
N GLY A 116 7.54 15.39 1.01
CA GLY A 116 6.25 16.06 1.23
C GLY A 116 5.21 15.25 2.01
N VAL A 117 5.46 13.98 2.31
CA VAL A 117 4.56 13.16 3.14
C VAL A 117 4.73 13.55 4.61
N TYR A 118 3.63 13.81 5.30
CA TYR A 118 3.64 14.08 6.75
C TYR A 118 4.27 12.92 7.51
N ASP A 119 5.27 13.20 8.34
CA ASP A 119 6.12 12.16 8.93
C ASP A 119 5.33 11.11 9.72
N GLU A 120 4.36 11.52 10.55
CA GLU A 120 3.58 10.58 11.35
C GLU A 120 2.64 9.70 10.52
N SER A 121 2.11 10.21 9.39
CA SER A 121 1.24 9.45 8.49
C SER A 121 2.00 8.59 7.47
N ARG A 122 3.33 8.75 7.36
CA ARG A 122 4.18 7.98 6.45
C ARG A 122 4.05 6.48 6.72
N MET A 123 3.93 5.67 5.66
CA MET A 123 3.91 4.21 5.77
C MET A 123 5.27 3.67 6.23
N GLY A 124 5.21 2.64 7.07
CA GLY A 124 6.41 1.98 7.58
C GLY A 124 7.16 2.81 8.63
N ALA A 125 8.46 2.60 8.72
CA ALA A 125 9.27 3.13 9.80
C ALA A 125 10.49 3.94 9.35
N LEU A 126 10.54 4.37 8.08
CA LEU A 126 11.54 5.33 7.62
C LEU A 126 11.13 6.76 7.97
N ARG A 127 12.11 7.56 8.36
CA ARG A 127 11.98 8.99 8.65
C ARG A 127 13.09 9.76 7.95
N PHE A 128 12.83 10.99 7.57
CA PHE A 128 13.74 11.78 6.73
C PHE A 128 14.02 13.16 7.35
N SER A 129 15.27 13.60 7.25
CA SER A 129 15.71 14.94 7.63
C SER A 129 16.66 15.50 6.57
N LEU A 130 16.78 16.84 6.46
CA LEU A 130 17.79 17.50 5.62
C LEU A 130 19.08 17.80 6.37
N GLU A 131 19.07 17.65 7.70
CA GLU A 131 20.23 17.84 8.56
C GLU A 131 20.45 16.59 9.42
N GLU A 132 21.70 16.23 9.65
CA GLU A 132 22.02 15.10 10.53
C GLU A 132 21.63 15.43 11.97
N GLY A 133 20.78 14.59 12.57
CA GLY A 133 20.21 14.85 13.88
C GLY A 133 19.18 15.99 13.93
N GLY A 134 18.80 16.53 12.78
CA GLY A 134 17.78 17.57 12.67
C GLY A 134 16.35 17.08 12.80
N GLU A 135 15.40 18.00 12.74
CA GLU A 135 13.98 17.68 12.77
C GLU A 135 13.56 16.85 11.54
N PHE A 136 12.62 15.94 11.74
CA PHE A 136 12.05 15.16 10.64
C PHE A 136 11.14 16.03 9.79
N LEU A 137 11.23 15.86 8.47
CA LEU A 137 10.50 16.69 7.52
C LEU A 137 9.00 16.38 7.52
N SER A 138 8.24 17.42 7.18
CA SER A 138 6.78 17.42 7.19
C SER A 138 6.19 17.06 8.56
N ASN A 139 6.72 17.66 9.63
CA ASN A 139 6.22 17.55 11.00
C ASN A 139 5.35 18.75 11.44
N ASP A 140 4.99 19.65 10.52
CA ASP A 140 4.13 20.78 10.81
C ASP A 140 2.78 20.32 11.34
N LYS A 141 2.45 20.68 12.58
CA LYS A 141 1.20 20.33 13.27
C LYS A 141 -0.06 20.83 12.54
N ALA A 142 0.06 21.86 11.68
CA ALA A 142 -1.03 22.28 10.82
C ALA A 142 -1.44 21.20 9.79
N PHE A 143 -0.54 20.23 9.51
CA PHE A 143 -0.76 19.07 8.67
C PHE A 143 -0.84 17.75 9.46
N ALA A 144 -1.09 17.83 10.77
CA ALA A 144 -1.24 16.66 11.61
C ALA A 144 -2.42 15.79 11.15
N THR A 145 -2.29 14.48 11.35
CA THR A 145 -3.33 13.51 11.04
C THR A 145 -4.65 13.91 11.73
N PRO A 146 -5.74 14.13 10.97
CA PRO A 146 -6.99 14.60 11.55
C PRO A 146 -7.65 13.51 12.41
N PRO A 147 -8.38 13.90 13.46
CA PRO A 147 -9.13 12.97 14.28
C PRO A 147 -10.32 12.36 13.50
N TRP A 148 -10.74 11.18 13.93
CA TRP A 148 -11.88 10.42 13.36
C TRP A 148 -13.16 11.26 13.16
N VAL A 149 -13.45 12.18 14.07
CA VAL A 149 -14.65 13.05 13.99
C VAL A 149 -14.70 13.90 12.71
N ASN A 150 -13.59 14.06 12.01
CA ASN A 150 -13.51 14.85 10.79
C ASN A 150 -13.85 14.05 9.52
N LEU A 151 -14.15 12.74 9.60
CA LEU A 151 -14.38 11.87 8.43
C LEU A 151 -15.42 12.44 7.46
N ARG A 152 -16.57 12.93 7.95
CA ARG A 152 -17.59 13.56 7.10
C ARG A 152 -17.06 14.78 6.36
N THR A 153 -16.26 15.61 7.02
CA THR A 153 -15.63 16.79 6.41
C THR A 153 -14.64 16.40 5.33
N LEU A 154 -13.83 15.37 5.58
CA LEU A 154 -12.87 14.83 4.63
C LEU A 154 -13.55 14.20 3.42
N GLU A 155 -14.63 13.44 3.60
CA GLU A 155 -15.41 12.88 2.48
C GLU A 155 -16.00 14.01 1.61
N ASN A 156 -16.62 15.01 2.23
CA ASN A 156 -17.16 16.17 1.52
C ASN A 156 -16.04 16.93 0.77
N ALA A 157 -14.88 17.10 1.40
CA ALA A 157 -13.73 17.74 0.79
C ALA A 157 -13.22 16.94 -0.43
N SER A 158 -13.18 15.60 -0.35
CA SER A 158 -12.73 14.75 -1.45
C SER A 158 -13.68 14.81 -2.65
N ILE A 159 -14.99 14.76 -2.42
CA ILE A 159 -16.01 14.88 -3.47
C ILE A 159 -15.96 16.28 -4.10
N ALA A 160 -15.83 17.33 -3.29
CA ALA A 160 -15.74 18.69 -3.78
C ALA A 160 -14.44 18.92 -4.59
N PHE A 161 -13.33 18.32 -4.14
CA PHE A 161 -12.05 18.36 -4.84
C PHE A 161 -12.11 17.68 -6.22
N GLU A 162 -12.73 16.50 -6.31
CA GLU A 162 -12.91 15.80 -7.59
C GLU A 162 -13.84 16.59 -8.55
N ASN A 163 -14.81 17.35 -8.03
CA ASN A 163 -15.73 18.17 -8.81
C ASN A 163 -15.19 19.56 -9.14
N ASP A 164 -14.08 19.98 -8.54
CA ASP A 164 -13.44 21.27 -8.81
C ASP A 164 -12.65 21.23 -10.13
N GLU A 165 -13.32 21.59 -11.23
CA GLU A 165 -12.69 21.65 -12.56
C GLU A 165 -11.56 22.70 -12.63
N SER A 166 -11.64 23.77 -11.81
CA SER A 166 -10.57 24.78 -11.74
C SER A 166 -9.32 24.24 -11.04
N GLY A 167 -9.50 23.30 -10.12
CA GLY A 167 -8.44 22.68 -9.32
C GLY A 167 -7.73 23.66 -8.40
N LEU A 168 -8.35 24.81 -8.08
CA LEU A 168 -7.73 25.92 -7.38
C LEU A 168 -8.39 26.24 -6.02
N ASN A 169 -9.32 25.41 -5.58
CA ASN A 169 -10.00 25.60 -4.30
C ASN A 169 -9.12 25.13 -3.13
N GLU A 170 -8.44 26.09 -2.50
CA GLU A 170 -7.49 25.85 -1.42
C GLU A 170 -8.13 25.24 -0.18
N LYS A 171 -9.39 25.56 0.12
CA LYS A 171 -10.07 25.05 1.32
C LYS A 171 -10.11 23.53 1.35
N TRP A 172 -10.58 22.91 0.26
CA TRP A 172 -10.69 21.45 0.16
C TRP A 172 -9.31 20.78 0.14
N LEU A 173 -8.35 21.43 -0.53
CA LEU A 173 -7.00 20.90 -0.61
C LEU A 173 -6.30 20.87 0.76
N ARG A 174 -6.46 21.88 1.59
CA ARG A 174 -5.88 21.90 2.95
C ARG A 174 -6.41 20.77 3.83
N GLU A 175 -7.72 20.49 3.75
CA GLU A 175 -8.36 19.40 4.48
C GLU A 175 -7.79 18.02 4.10
N LEU A 176 -7.44 17.84 2.82
CA LEU A 176 -7.00 16.55 2.25
C LEU A 176 -5.49 16.33 2.29
N LEU A 177 -4.66 17.40 2.27
CA LEU A 177 -3.20 17.29 2.22
C LEU A 177 -2.60 16.71 3.50
N ALA A 178 -3.12 17.12 4.65
CA ALA A 178 -2.63 16.66 5.94
C ALA A 178 -2.69 15.13 6.09
N PRO A 179 -3.84 14.48 5.75
CA PRO A 179 -3.98 13.04 5.87
C PRO A 179 -3.47 12.24 4.66
N ALA A 180 -2.95 12.89 3.61
CA ALA A 180 -2.42 12.17 2.45
C ALA A 180 -1.21 11.32 2.85
N SER A 181 -1.23 10.05 2.49
CA SER A 181 -0.23 9.07 2.90
C SER A 181 0.29 8.24 1.73
N SER A 182 1.28 7.40 1.98
CA SER A 182 1.92 6.51 1.02
C SER A 182 1.22 5.15 0.86
N LEU A 183 -0.11 5.09 0.91
CA LEU A 183 -0.87 3.85 1.12
C LEU A 183 -1.40 3.14 -0.14
N GLY A 184 -0.94 3.54 -1.33
CA GLY A 184 -1.31 2.90 -2.60
C GLY A 184 -2.64 3.37 -3.22
N GLY A 185 -2.73 3.37 -4.55
CA GLY A 185 -3.95 3.60 -5.34
C GLY A 185 -4.25 5.06 -5.71
N ALA A 186 -5.24 5.22 -6.62
CA ALA A 186 -5.67 6.52 -7.15
C ALA A 186 -6.95 7.06 -6.49
N ARG A 187 -7.65 6.22 -5.73
CA ARG A 187 -8.92 6.55 -5.08
C ARG A 187 -8.73 7.56 -3.95
N PRO A 188 -9.68 8.50 -3.74
CA PRO A 188 -9.66 9.42 -2.61
C PRO A 188 -9.55 8.69 -1.27
N LYS A 189 -8.55 9.05 -0.48
CA LYS A 189 -8.30 8.46 0.84
C LYS A 189 -7.60 9.42 1.78
N ALA A 190 -7.65 9.10 3.07
CA ALA A 190 -6.98 9.86 4.11
C ALA A 190 -6.55 8.95 5.27
N THR A 191 -5.46 9.31 5.94
CA THR A 191 -5.14 8.75 7.25
C THR A 191 -5.90 9.55 8.31
N VAL A 192 -6.56 8.88 9.23
CA VAL A 192 -7.26 9.49 10.38
C VAL A 192 -6.81 8.82 11.68
N GLN A 193 -6.91 9.56 12.78
CA GLN A 193 -6.57 9.06 14.11
C GLN A 193 -7.82 8.78 14.93
N ALA A 194 -7.95 7.57 15.44
CA ALA A 194 -9.01 7.19 16.37
C ALA A 194 -8.74 7.75 17.78
N THR A 195 -9.74 7.69 18.65
CA THR A 195 -9.66 8.22 20.02
C THR A 195 -8.63 7.50 20.90
N ASP A 196 -8.30 6.25 20.57
CA ASP A 196 -7.25 5.45 21.22
C ASP A 196 -5.84 5.73 20.66
N GLY A 197 -5.72 6.68 19.72
CA GLY A 197 -4.47 7.03 19.05
C GLY A 197 -4.13 6.14 17.85
N ALA A 198 -4.89 5.09 17.57
CA ALA A 198 -4.65 4.22 16.42
C ALA A 198 -4.85 4.96 15.09
N LEU A 199 -3.98 4.68 14.12
CA LEU A 199 -4.12 5.23 12.77
C LEU A 199 -4.98 4.32 11.90
N TRP A 200 -5.86 4.94 11.12
CA TRP A 200 -6.76 4.28 10.19
C TRP A 200 -6.65 4.92 8.81
N ILE A 201 -6.93 4.14 7.79
CA ILE A 201 -7.11 4.63 6.41
C ILE A 201 -8.59 4.70 6.15
N ALA A 202 -9.07 5.87 5.74
CA ALA A 202 -10.41 6.08 5.22
C ALA A 202 -10.35 6.16 3.70
N LYS A 203 -11.02 5.26 3.00
CA LYS A 203 -11.21 5.29 1.54
C LYS A 203 -12.60 5.85 1.26
N PHE A 204 -12.64 7.03 0.62
CA PHE A 204 -13.88 7.76 0.37
C PHE A 204 -14.53 7.34 -0.95
N PRO A 205 -15.86 7.55 -1.10
CA PRO A 205 -16.52 7.45 -2.39
C PRO A 205 -15.88 8.40 -3.42
N SER A 206 -15.78 7.96 -4.66
CA SER A 206 -15.31 8.76 -5.78
C SER A 206 -16.45 9.02 -6.77
N LYS A 207 -16.41 10.18 -7.47
CA LYS A 207 -17.33 10.44 -8.58
C LYS A 207 -17.19 9.48 -9.76
N HIS A 208 -16.10 8.74 -9.80
CA HIS A 208 -15.81 7.73 -10.83
C HIS A 208 -16.28 6.33 -10.44
N ASP A 209 -16.87 6.16 -9.27
CA ASP A 209 -17.37 4.88 -8.83
C ASP A 209 -18.65 4.50 -9.60
N GLU A 210 -18.64 3.36 -10.26
CA GLU A 210 -19.81 2.78 -10.93
C GLU A 210 -20.76 2.09 -9.94
N TYR A 211 -20.23 1.72 -8.77
CA TYR A 211 -20.94 1.05 -7.69
C TYR A 211 -20.39 1.50 -6.32
N ASN A 212 -21.05 1.13 -5.24
CA ASN A 212 -20.59 1.44 -3.88
C ASN A 212 -19.35 0.61 -3.51
N SER A 213 -18.18 1.04 -4.02
CA SER A 213 -16.91 0.32 -3.83
C SER A 213 -16.53 0.15 -2.37
N GLY A 214 -16.77 1.16 -1.50
CA GLY A 214 -16.47 1.04 -0.07
C GLY A 214 -17.29 -0.06 0.62
N ALA A 215 -18.58 -0.23 0.25
CA ALA A 215 -19.40 -1.30 0.79
C ALA A 215 -18.96 -2.68 0.25
N TRP A 216 -18.59 -2.78 -1.01
CA TRP A 216 -18.07 -4.03 -1.58
C TRP A 216 -16.71 -4.43 -1.01
N GLU A 217 -15.80 -3.46 -0.81
CA GLU A 217 -14.54 -3.72 -0.13
C GLU A 217 -14.78 -4.25 1.29
N LYS A 218 -15.77 -3.70 2.01
CA LYS A 218 -16.16 -4.20 3.34
C LYS A 218 -16.73 -5.61 3.29
N VAL A 219 -17.57 -5.94 2.31
CA VAL A 219 -18.10 -7.31 2.11
C VAL A 219 -16.94 -8.29 1.94
N VAL A 220 -16.02 -8.02 1.02
CA VAL A 220 -14.89 -8.90 0.72
C VAL A 220 -13.94 -9.00 1.90
N HIS A 221 -13.69 -7.90 2.60
CA HIS A 221 -12.85 -7.90 3.79
C HIS A 221 -13.42 -8.78 4.92
N ASP A 222 -14.75 -8.76 5.13
CA ASP A 222 -15.39 -9.63 6.12
C ASP A 222 -15.43 -11.09 5.67
N LEU A 223 -15.58 -11.35 4.37
CA LEU A 223 -15.42 -12.69 3.81
C LEU A 223 -14.01 -13.25 4.05
N ALA A 224 -12.97 -12.44 3.80
CA ALA A 224 -11.58 -12.83 4.07
C ALA A 224 -11.39 -13.25 5.54
N ARG A 225 -11.94 -12.46 6.47
CA ARG A 225 -11.92 -12.80 7.91
C ARG A 225 -12.68 -14.09 8.22
N LEU A 226 -13.83 -14.33 7.60
CA LEU A 226 -14.60 -15.57 7.76
C LEU A 226 -13.86 -16.78 7.20
N CYS A 227 -13.04 -16.61 6.15
CA CYS A 227 -12.15 -17.64 5.62
C CYS A 227 -10.89 -17.86 6.48
N GLY A 228 -10.74 -17.14 7.61
CA GLY A 228 -9.60 -17.25 8.51
C GLY A 228 -8.32 -16.61 8.00
N LEU A 229 -8.40 -15.71 7.00
CA LEU A 229 -7.27 -14.91 6.53
C LEU A 229 -6.93 -13.80 7.52
N ASP A 230 -5.66 -13.47 7.60
CA ASP A 230 -5.17 -12.34 8.42
C ASP A 230 -5.56 -11.01 7.75
N VAL A 231 -6.51 -10.30 8.35
CA VAL A 231 -7.01 -9.00 7.89
C VAL A 231 -7.05 -7.99 9.03
N PRO A 232 -6.77 -6.70 8.77
CA PRO A 232 -6.86 -5.67 9.79
C PRO A 232 -8.31 -5.44 10.26
N GLU A 233 -8.49 -4.79 11.39
CA GLU A 233 -9.81 -4.29 11.81
C GLU A 233 -10.36 -3.30 10.79
N SER A 234 -11.65 -3.42 10.42
CA SER A 234 -12.30 -2.53 9.45
C SER A 234 -13.70 -2.09 9.88
N LYS A 235 -14.12 -0.94 9.37
CA LYS A 235 -15.46 -0.36 9.59
C LYS A 235 -16.01 0.20 8.28
N LEU A 236 -17.31 0.36 8.23
CA LEU A 236 -18.01 1.02 7.13
C LEU A 236 -18.84 2.16 7.70
N GLU A 237 -18.68 3.36 7.15
CA GLU A 237 -19.45 4.55 7.51
C GLU A 237 -20.13 5.13 6.26
N THR A 238 -21.30 5.72 6.43
CA THR A 238 -22.02 6.35 5.32
C THR A 238 -22.39 7.78 5.71
N PHE A 239 -21.75 8.76 5.05
CA PHE A 239 -21.96 10.17 5.34
C PHE A 239 -22.77 10.88 4.25
N SER A 240 -22.79 10.36 3.03
CA SER A 240 -23.47 10.93 1.87
C SER A 240 -24.24 9.86 1.10
N LYS A 241 -24.96 10.30 0.05
CA LYS A 241 -25.66 9.40 -0.88
C LYS A 241 -24.74 8.87 -2.00
N THR A 242 -23.52 9.37 -2.10
CA THR A 242 -22.55 9.01 -3.16
C THR A 242 -22.04 7.59 -2.99
N GLY A 243 -21.91 7.14 -1.73
CA GLY A 243 -21.42 5.80 -1.41
C GLY A 243 -21.05 5.71 0.07
N SER A 244 -20.33 4.66 0.42
CA SER A 244 -19.86 4.43 1.78
C SER A 244 -18.34 4.60 1.88
N THR A 245 -17.89 5.17 2.99
CA THR A 245 -16.47 5.26 3.34
C THR A 245 -16.04 3.97 4.03
N PHE A 246 -15.10 3.25 3.41
CA PHE A 246 -14.45 2.10 4.02
C PHE A 246 -13.27 2.54 4.87
N LEU A 247 -13.19 1.99 6.08
CA LEU A 247 -12.14 2.30 7.06
C LEU A 247 -11.39 1.03 7.43
N VAL A 248 -10.06 1.09 7.40
CA VAL A 248 -9.20 -0.02 7.78
C VAL A 248 -8.09 0.46 8.70
N LYS A 249 -7.86 -0.29 9.78
CA LYS A 249 -6.81 0.01 10.75
C LYS A 249 -5.44 -0.25 10.16
N ARG A 250 -4.51 0.66 10.38
CA ARG A 250 -3.12 0.46 9.94
C ARG A 250 -2.44 -0.60 10.77
N PHE A 251 -1.74 -1.49 10.09
CA PHE A 251 -1.01 -2.61 10.69
C PHE A 251 0.50 -2.31 10.87
N ASP A 252 0.99 -1.22 10.30
CA ASP A 252 2.37 -0.77 10.43
C ASP A 252 2.63 0.08 11.69
N ARG A 253 1.70 0.04 12.63
CA ARG A 253 1.79 0.69 13.95
C ARG A 253 1.35 -0.24 15.06
N ASN A 254 2.08 -0.18 16.18
CA ASN A 254 1.67 -0.78 17.44
C ASN A 254 1.85 0.28 18.55
N GLY A 255 0.76 0.98 18.90
CA GLY A 255 0.81 2.21 19.68
C GLY A 255 1.66 3.27 18.96
N SER A 256 2.66 3.83 19.66
CA SER A 256 3.63 4.78 19.09
C SER A 256 4.73 4.11 18.26
N ARG A 257 4.92 2.80 18.38
CA ARG A 257 5.97 2.05 17.68
C ARG A 257 5.63 1.90 16.21
N ARG A 258 6.60 2.22 15.35
CA ARG A 258 6.52 1.98 13.91
C ARG A 258 7.03 0.57 13.58
N ILE A 259 6.40 -0.06 12.61
CA ILE A 259 6.84 -1.34 12.03
C ILE A 259 7.25 -1.05 10.59
N HIS A 260 8.44 -1.50 10.19
CA HIS A 260 8.88 -1.28 8.82
C HIS A 260 8.05 -2.12 7.86
N PHE A 261 7.58 -1.47 6.80
CA PHE A 261 6.78 -2.06 5.74
C PHE A 261 7.53 -1.94 4.42
N ALA A 262 7.48 -2.99 3.62
CA ALA A 262 7.87 -2.96 2.22
C ALA A 262 6.84 -3.71 1.37
N SER A 263 6.54 -3.18 0.18
CA SER A 263 5.70 -3.90 -0.79
C SER A 263 6.45 -5.08 -1.42
N ALA A 264 5.73 -6.09 -1.88
CA ALA A 264 6.31 -7.17 -2.68
C ALA A 264 7.00 -6.63 -3.93
N MET A 265 6.45 -5.58 -4.55
CA MET A 265 7.08 -4.89 -5.67
C MET A 265 8.52 -4.46 -5.34
N THR A 266 8.73 -3.85 -4.18
CA THR A 266 10.06 -3.45 -3.70
C THR A 266 10.95 -4.65 -3.43
N LEU A 267 10.49 -5.62 -2.65
CA LEU A 267 11.30 -6.77 -2.20
C LEU A 267 11.67 -7.74 -3.33
N LEU A 268 10.88 -7.77 -4.41
CA LEU A 268 11.16 -8.52 -5.63
C LEU A 268 11.93 -7.71 -6.70
N GLY A 269 12.31 -6.45 -6.39
CA GLY A 269 13.06 -5.61 -7.33
C GLY A 269 12.27 -5.16 -8.56
N LYS A 270 10.94 -5.28 -8.53
CA LYS A 270 10.05 -4.94 -9.64
C LYS A 270 9.71 -3.46 -9.69
N THR A 271 9.04 -3.03 -10.76
CA THR A 271 8.55 -1.66 -10.98
C THR A 271 7.04 -1.59 -10.99
N ASP A 272 6.47 -0.40 -10.84
CA ASP A 272 5.01 -0.20 -10.90
C ASP A 272 4.45 -0.67 -12.24
N GLY A 273 3.36 -1.44 -12.20
CA GLY A 273 2.75 -2.07 -13.38
C GLY A 273 3.26 -3.47 -13.68
N ALA A 274 4.20 -4.02 -12.90
CA ALA A 274 4.61 -5.41 -13.01
C ALA A 274 3.41 -6.36 -12.81
N SER A 275 3.25 -7.32 -13.73
CA SER A 275 2.08 -8.18 -13.81
C SER A 275 2.42 -9.55 -14.42
N ALA A 276 1.42 -10.40 -14.60
CA ALA A 276 1.57 -11.68 -15.31
C ALA A 276 2.22 -11.53 -16.70
N ALA A 277 1.98 -10.41 -17.38
CA ALA A 277 2.52 -10.16 -18.72
C ALA A 277 4.06 -10.07 -18.77
N ASP A 278 4.70 -9.67 -17.68
CA ASP A 278 6.17 -9.67 -17.54
C ASP A 278 6.70 -10.85 -16.72
N GLY A 279 5.87 -11.87 -16.49
CA GLY A 279 6.23 -13.08 -15.75
C GLY A 279 6.18 -12.93 -14.23
N SER A 280 5.64 -11.83 -13.69
CA SER A 280 5.46 -11.70 -12.24
C SER A 280 4.43 -12.67 -11.72
N SER A 281 4.74 -13.37 -10.62
CA SER A 281 3.93 -14.48 -10.12
C SER A 281 3.84 -14.54 -8.59
N TYR A 282 2.84 -15.25 -8.08
CA TYR A 282 2.77 -15.61 -6.65
C TYR A 282 3.90 -16.56 -6.25
N LEU A 283 4.49 -17.28 -7.20
CA LEU A 283 5.67 -18.13 -6.96
C LEU A 283 6.90 -17.29 -6.60
N ASP A 284 7.05 -16.09 -7.17
CA ASP A 284 8.11 -15.13 -6.77
C ASP A 284 7.95 -14.73 -5.30
N LEU A 285 6.70 -14.46 -4.85
CA LEU A 285 6.43 -14.16 -3.45
C LEU A 285 6.73 -15.37 -2.55
N ALA A 286 6.34 -16.56 -2.98
CA ALA A 286 6.62 -17.80 -2.23
C ALA A 286 8.14 -18.04 -2.09
N ALA A 287 8.91 -17.81 -3.15
CA ALA A 287 10.38 -17.90 -3.12
C ALA A 287 10.98 -16.88 -2.15
N PHE A 288 10.49 -15.63 -2.16
CA PHE A 288 10.91 -14.59 -1.21
C PHE A 288 10.61 -14.98 0.24
N ILE A 289 9.40 -15.47 0.53
CA ILE A 289 8.99 -15.91 1.87
C ILE A 289 9.88 -17.05 2.38
N ARG A 290 10.23 -18.02 1.52
CA ARG A 290 11.14 -19.11 1.91
C ARG A 290 12.53 -18.63 2.27
N ALA A 291 13.06 -17.68 1.51
CA ALA A 291 14.42 -17.19 1.69
C ALA A 291 14.55 -16.18 2.84
N ASN A 292 13.54 -15.35 3.08
CA ASN A 292 13.65 -14.16 3.93
C ASN A 292 12.59 -14.10 5.05
N GLY A 293 11.66 -15.05 5.08
CA GLY A 293 10.53 -15.02 6.00
C GLY A 293 10.90 -15.39 7.44
N ALA A 294 10.28 -14.74 8.41
CA ALA A 294 10.38 -15.06 9.83
C ALA A 294 9.57 -16.31 10.22
N SER A 295 8.51 -16.61 9.47
CA SER A 295 7.64 -17.81 9.68
C SER A 295 7.20 -18.37 8.31
N PRO A 296 8.15 -18.92 7.52
CA PRO A 296 7.88 -19.25 6.12
C PRO A 296 6.68 -20.19 5.92
N ARG A 297 6.56 -21.24 6.73
CA ARG A 297 5.46 -22.21 6.60
C ARG A 297 4.09 -21.55 6.78
N GLN A 298 3.95 -20.68 7.77
CA GLN A 298 2.69 -19.99 8.04
C GLN A 298 2.35 -19.02 6.92
N ASP A 299 3.32 -18.19 6.50
CA ASP A 299 3.12 -17.15 5.51
C ASP A 299 2.89 -17.71 4.09
N LEU A 300 3.49 -18.87 3.77
CA LEU A 300 3.24 -19.59 2.51
C LEU A 300 1.80 -20.13 2.44
N VAL A 301 1.32 -20.79 3.49
CA VAL A 301 -0.06 -21.30 3.56
C VAL A 301 -1.06 -20.13 3.50
N GLU A 302 -0.78 -19.05 4.21
CA GLU A 302 -1.60 -17.84 4.16
C GLU A 302 -1.63 -17.25 2.74
N LEU A 303 -0.48 -17.13 2.06
CA LEU A 303 -0.40 -16.60 0.69
C LEU A 303 -1.20 -17.48 -0.28
N TRP A 304 -1.08 -18.78 -0.20
CA TRP A 304 -1.84 -19.70 -1.06
C TRP A 304 -3.36 -19.56 -0.84
N LYS A 305 -3.80 -19.47 0.42
CA LYS A 305 -5.21 -19.22 0.73
C LYS A 305 -5.70 -17.89 0.18
N ARG A 306 -4.86 -16.85 0.12
CA ARG A 306 -5.18 -15.57 -0.50
C ARG A 306 -5.36 -15.68 -2.01
N ILE A 307 -4.58 -16.54 -2.69
CA ILE A 307 -4.77 -16.82 -4.12
C ILE A 307 -6.16 -17.43 -4.35
N VAL A 308 -6.51 -18.49 -3.62
CA VAL A 308 -7.83 -19.14 -3.71
C VAL A 308 -8.95 -18.13 -3.39
N PHE A 309 -8.75 -17.30 -2.35
CA PHE A 309 -9.71 -16.28 -1.98
C PHE A 309 -9.87 -15.20 -3.07
N SER A 310 -8.77 -14.71 -3.66
CA SER A 310 -8.81 -13.75 -4.77
C SER A 310 -9.55 -14.31 -5.97
N MET A 311 -9.39 -15.61 -6.27
CA MET A 311 -10.19 -16.32 -7.27
C MET A 311 -11.67 -16.35 -6.89
N ALA A 312 -12.00 -16.73 -5.64
CA ALA A 312 -13.38 -16.88 -5.17
C ALA A 312 -14.19 -15.57 -5.11
N VAL A 313 -13.51 -14.41 -5.09
CA VAL A 313 -14.14 -13.08 -5.10
C VAL A 313 -13.82 -12.29 -6.37
N SER A 314 -13.16 -12.92 -7.36
CA SER A 314 -12.69 -12.29 -8.60
C SER A 314 -11.91 -10.99 -8.35
N ASN A 315 -10.96 -11.01 -7.41
CA ASN A 315 -10.07 -9.88 -7.14
C ASN A 315 -8.99 -9.81 -8.21
N THR A 316 -9.30 -9.25 -9.36
CA THR A 316 -8.42 -9.24 -10.54
C THR A 316 -7.32 -8.17 -10.48
N ASP A 317 -7.38 -7.22 -9.53
CA ASP A 317 -6.38 -6.17 -9.34
C ASP A 317 -5.36 -6.53 -8.23
N ASP A 318 -5.10 -7.83 -8.04
CA ASP A 318 -4.18 -8.35 -7.01
C ASP A 318 -2.71 -8.26 -7.45
N HIS A 319 -2.20 -7.04 -7.60
CA HIS A 319 -0.84 -6.76 -8.07
C HIS A 319 0.19 -6.72 -6.92
N LEU A 320 1.49 -6.69 -7.24
CA LEU A 320 2.60 -6.75 -6.26
C LEU A 320 2.59 -5.63 -5.20
N ARG A 321 1.89 -4.52 -5.43
CA ARG A 321 1.74 -3.46 -4.40
C ARG A 321 0.64 -3.77 -3.39
N ASN A 322 -0.26 -4.72 -3.68
CA ASN A 322 -1.31 -5.20 -2.77
C ASN A 322 -0.83 -6.34 -1.86
N HIS A 323 0.42 -6.78 -2.04
CA HIS A 323 1.12 -7.66 -1.13
C HIS A 323 2.22 -6.89 -0.41
N GLY A 324 2.18 -6.88 0.91
CA GLY A 324 3.16 -6.22 1.75
C GLY A 324 3.84 -7.15 2.72
N PHE A 325 4.95 -6.70 3.25
CA PHE A 325 5.72 -7.39 4.26
C PHE A 325 6.08 -6.46 5.42
N LEU A 326 6.08 -7.00 6.61
CA LEU A 326 6.45 -6.32 7.84
C LEU A 326 7.78 -6.90 8.35
N LEU A 327 8.75 -6.04 8.61
CA LEU A 327 10.04 -6.45 9.15
C LEU A 327 9.93 -6.74 10.65
N THR A 328 10.36 -7.93 11.03
CA THR A 328 10.48 -8.38 12.42
C THR A 328 11.95 -8.63 12.77
N PRO A 329 12.29 -8.84 14.05
CA PRO A 329 13.67 -9.14 14.45
C PRO A 329 14.26 -10.40 13.82
N THR A 330 13.43 -11.31 13.30
CA THR A 330 13.86 -12.61 12.75
C THR A 330 13.64 -12.74 11.24
N GLY A 331 13.19 -11.69 10.56
CA GLY A 331 12.94 -11.69 9.12
C GLY A 331 11.64 -11.01 8.73
N TRP A 332 11.23 -11.17 7.52
CA TRP A 332 10.00 -10.59 6.99
C TRP A 332 8.77 -11.47 7.31
N ARG A 333 7.64 -10.84 7.59
CA ARG A 333 6.34 -11.50 7.73
C ARG A 333 5.38 -10.95 6.68
N LEU A 334 4.59 -11.81 6.09
CA LEU A 334 3.51 -11.38 5.21
C LEU A 334 2.57 -10.44 5.99
N ALA A 335 2.34 -9.23 5.48
CA ALA A 335 1.44 -8.26 6.11
C ALA A 335 -0.02 -8.76 6.04
N PRO A 336 -0.92 -8.30 6.92
CA PRO A 336 -2.34 -8.56 6.78
C PRO A 336 -2.85 -8.21 5.40
N LEU A 337 -3.85 -8.94 4.89
CA LEU A 337 -4.45 -8.73 3.56
C LEU A 337 -5.14 -7.35 3.50
N TYR A 338 -4.93 -6.61 2.43
CA TYR A 338 -5.50 -5.27 2.20
C TYR A 338 -5.79 -5.03 0.71
N ASP A 339 -6.65 -4.07 0.42
CA ASP A 339 -7.01 -3.60 -0.92
C ASP A 339 -7.57 -4.71 -1.83
N VAL A 340 -8.54 -5.47 -1.32
CA VAL A 340 -9.20 -6.55 -2.02
C VAL A 340 -10.60 -6.12 -2.45
N ASN A 341 -10.85 -6.15 -3.76
CA ASN A 341 -12.10 -5.66 -4.34
C ASN A 341 -12.66 -6.67 -5.34
N PRO A 342 -13.98 -6.95 -5.34
CA PRO A 342 -14.58 -7.85 -6.30
C PRO A 342 -14.76 -7.17 -7.66
N VAL A 343 -14.50 -7.88 -8.74
CA VAL A 343 -14.68 -7.42 -10.11
C VAL A 343 -15.64 -8.34 -10.85
N PRO A 344 -16.81 -7.86 -11.30
CA PRO A 344 -17.87 -8.72 -11.82
C PRO A 344 -17.59 -9.38 -13.19
N SER A 345 -16.53 -8.96 -13.88
CA SER A 345 -16.22 -9.41 -15.26
C SER A 345 -14.78 -9.89 -15.45
N GLY A 346 -14.05 -10.15 -14.35
CA GLY A 346 -12.66 -10.58 -14.43
C GLY A 346 -12.53 -12.10 -14.54
N ASP A 347 -11.68 -12.59 -15.43
CA ASP A 347 -11.36 -14.02 -15.65
C ASP A 347 -9.88 -14.35 -15.36
N ARG A 348 -9.07 -13.32 -15.03
CA ARG A 348 -7.64 -13.46 -14.79
C ARG A 348 -7.19 -12.63 -13.60
N LEU A 349 -6.22 -13.12 -12.84
CA LEU A 349 -5.53 -12.37 -11.79
C LEU A 349 -4.44 -11.48 -12.40
N SER A 350 -3.98 -10.47 -11.65
CA SER A 350 -2.86 -9.61 -12.07
C SER A 350 -1.51 -10.34 -12.11
N LEU A 351 -1.33 -11.35 -11.26
CA LEU A 351 -0.11 -12.15 -11.16
C LEU A 351 -0.34 -13.56 -11.67
N ASN A 352 0.70 -14.18 -12.22
CA ASN A 352 0.66 -15.60 -12.56
C ASN A 352 0.51 -16.47 -11.31
N VAL A 353 -0.36 -17.45 -11.38
CA VAL A 353 -0.56 -18.47 -10.33
C VAL A 353 0.47 -19.58 -10.51
N SER A 354 0.66 -20.07 -11.74
CA SER A 354 1.77 -20.95 -12.12
C SER A 354 2.92 -20.13 -12.73
N GLU A 355 3.78 -20.73 -13.53
CA GLU A 355 4.87 -20.00 -14.21
C GLU A 355 4.36 -19.00 -15.25
N TYR A 356 3.25 -19.32 -15.95
CA TYR A 356 2.78 -18.57 -17.12
C TYR A 356 1.26 -18.38 -17.18
N ASP A 357 0.51 -18.85 -16.20
CA ASP A 357 -0.95 -18.79 -16.21
C ASP A 357 -1.49 -18.06 -14.99
N ASN A 358 -2.40 -17.12 -15.25
CA ASN A 358 -3.09 -16.29 -14.27
C ASN A 358 -4.62 -16.43 -14.33
N THR A 359 -5.12 -17.48 -14.97
CA THR A 359 -6.56 -17.74 -15.09
C THR A 359 -7.17 -17.97 -13.70
N ILE A 360 -8.38 -17.48 -13.50
CA ILE A 360 -9.17 -17.78 -12.31
C ILE A 360 -9.71 -19.22 -12.45
N ASP A 361 -8.92 -20.17 -11.95
CA ASP A 361 -9.19 -21.60 -12.01
C ASP A 361 -8.66 -22.26 -10.73
N LEU A 362 -9.52 -22.98 -10.02
CA LEU A 362 -9.15 -23.69 -8.78
C LEU A 362 -8.16 -24.82 -9.04
N ASP A 363 -8.29 -25.54 -10.14
CA ASP A 363 -7.35 -26.62 -10.48
C ASP A 363 -5.94 -26.08 -10.62
N LEU A 364 -5.78 -24.88 -11.21
CA LEU A 364 -4.50 -24.20 -11.31
C LEU A 364 -3.91 -23.84 -9.92
N ALA A 365 -4.76 -23.42 -8.97
CA ALA A 365 -4.31 -23.16 -7.60
C ALA A 365 -3.90 -24.45 -6.87
N LEU A 366 -4.61 -25.55 -7.12
CA LEU A 366 -4.29 -26.87 -6.54
C LEU A 366 -2.98 -27.44 -7.10
N GLU A 367 -2.72 -27.29 -8.40
CA GLU A 367 -1.48 -27.72 -9.05
C GLU A 367 -0.23 -27.12 -8.43
N VAL A 368 -0.31 -25.89 -7.95
CA VAL A 368 0.85 -25.18 -7.37
C VAL A 368 0.92 -25.24 -5.84
N ALA A 369 0.00 -25.94 -5.17
CA ALA A 369 -0.12 -25.93 -3.71
C ALA A 369 1.14 -26.45 -2.99
N ASP A 370 1.88 -27.37 -3.58
CA ASP A 370 3.14 -27.88 -3.03
C ASP A 370 4.24 -26.83 -2.94
N TYR A 371 4.25 -25.84 -3.86
CA TYR A 371 5.13 -24.67 -3.76
C TYR A 371 4.84 -23.80 -2.53
N PHE A 372 3.70 -23.94 -1.91
CA PHE A 372 3.29 -23.24 -0.69
C PHE A 372 3.33 -24.13 0.54
N GLY A 373 3.80 -25.39 0.38
CA GLY A 373 3.99 -26.35 1.46
C GLY A 373 2.71 -27.05 1.91
N LEU A 374 1.69 -27.09 1.07
CA LEU A 374 0.44 -27.83 1.32
C LEU A 374 0.48 -29.20 0.63
N ALA A 375 0.06 -30.25 1.35
CA ALA A 375 -0.22 -31.53 0.71
C ALA A 375 -1.52 -31.46 -0.10
N PRO A 376 -1.70 -32.30 -1.17
CA PRO A 376 -2.88 -32.20 -2.04
C PRO A 376 -4.21 -32.22 -1.28
N GLN A 377 -4.40 -33.11 -0.32
CA GLN A 377 -5.63 -33.21 0.47
C GLN A 377 -5.85 -31.96 1.36
N GLU A 378 -4.78 -31.38 1.92
CA GLU A 378 -4.87 -30.15 2.71
C GLU A 378 -5.28 -28.96 1.81
N ALA A 379 -4.74 -28.91 0.59
CA ALA A 379 -5.07 -27.87 -0.39
C ALA A 379 -6.54 -27.98 -0.85
N GLU A 380 -6.99 -29.18 -1.23
CA GLU A 380 -8.39 -29.44 -1.60
C GLU A 380 -9.36 -29.03 -0.50
N GLN A 381 -9.11 -29.45 0.75
CA GLN A 381 -9.96 -29.09 1.88
C GLN A 381 -9.96 -27.58 2.12
N ALA A 382 -8.82 -26.92 2.09
CA ALA A 382 -8.72 -25.49 2.32
C ALA A 382 -9.40 -24.68 1.19
N ALA A 383 -9.29 -25.12 -0.07
CA ALA A 383 -9.98 -24.50 -1.20
C ALA A 383 -11.51 -24.64 -1.06
N GLU A 384 -12.01 -25.84 -0.72
CA GLU A 384 -13.43 -26.07 -0.49
C GLU A 384 -13.98 -25.20 0.65
N GLU A 385 -13.25 -25.08 1.77
CA GLU A 385 -13.65 -24.23 2.90
C GLU A 385 -13.75 -22.78 2.51
N VAL A 386 -12.80 -22.24 1.74
CA VAL A 386 -12.80 -20.84 1.25
C VAL A 386 -14.00 -20.64 0.32
N CYS A 387 -14.17 -21.46 -0.70
CA CYS A 387 -15.26 -21.34 -1.68
C CYS A 387 -16.64 -21.44 -1.04
N LYS A 388 -16.84 -22.41 -0.13
CA LYS A 388 -18.08 -22.58 0.62
C LYS A 388 -18.37 -21.39 1.53
N THR A 389 -17.35 -20.84 2.19
CA THR A 389 -17.50 -19.67 3.04
C THR A 389 -17.89 -18.44 2.23
N VAL A 390 -17.22 -18.20 1.11
CA VAL A 390 -17.53 -17.08 0.20
C VAL A 390 -18.94 -17.21 -0.33
N SER A 391 -19.27 -18.34 -1.01
CA SER A 391 -20.58 -18.56 -1.63
C SER A 391 -21.74 -18.51 -0.63
N GLY A 392 -21.53 -18.99 0.60
CA GLY A 392 -22.54 -19.04 1.65
C GLY A 392 -22.82 -17.70 2.35
N HIS A 393 -21.94 -16.70 2.22
CA HIS A 393 -22.03 -15.50 3.06
C HIS A 393 -22.08 -14.16 2.32
N TRP A 394 -21.61 -14.09 1.06
CA TRP A 394 -21.43 -12.81 0.36
C TRP A 394 -22.75 -12.03 0.18
N GLU A 395 -23.86 -12.67 -0.24
CA GLU A 395 -25.17 -12.01 -0.42
C GLU A 395 -25.71 -11.46 0.90
N ARG A 396 -25.59 -12.24 1.97
CA ARG A 396 -26.02 -11.82 3.32
C ARG A 396 -25.25 -10.61 3.79
N LEU A 397 -23.91 -10.60 3.61
CA LEU A 397 -23.06 -9.46 3.96
C LEU A 397 -23.38 -8.25 3.10
N ALA A 398 -23.58 -8.42 1.80
CA ALA A 398 -23.99 -7.36 0.88
C ALA A 398 -25.30 -6.69 1.33
N GLY A 399 -26.32 -7.50 1.69
CA GLY A 399 -27.57 -7.00 2.26
C GLY A 399 -27.38 -6.29 3.61
N GLN A 400 -26.52 -6.81 4.49
CA GLN A 400 -26.20 -6.22 5.78
C GLN A 400 -25.57 -4.81 5.64
N TYR A 401 -24.76 -4.60 4.59
CA TYR A 401 -24.13 -3.30 4.31
C TYR A 401 -24.98 -2.40 3.40
N GLY A 402 -26.26 -2.72 3.24
CA GLY A 402 -27.21 -1.85 2.57
C GLY A 402 -27.11 -1.81 1.05
N LEU A 403 -26.42 -2.78 0.43
CA LEU A 403 -26.34 -2.89 -1.02
C LEU A 403 -27.73 -3.30 -1.57
N SER A 404 -28.17 -2.61 -2.64
CA SER A 404 -29.46 -2.88 -3.25
C SER A 404 -29.48 -4.24 -3.97
N ARG A 405 -30.67 -4.80 -4.19
CA ARG A 405 -30.82 -6.04 -4.96
C ARG A 405 -30.17 -5.93 -6.34
N GLY A 406 -30.33 -4.79 -7.03
CA GLY A 406 -29.68 -4.56 -8.32
C GLY A 406 -28.14 -4.57 -8.25
N ALA A 407 -27.56 -3.98 -7.20
CA ALA A 407 -26.12 -4.01 -6.96
C ALA A 407 -25.62 -5.43 -6.66
N ILE A 408 -26.40 -6.22 -5.92
CA ILE A 408 -26.09 -7.62 -5.62
C ILE A 408 -26.10 -8.47 -6.90
N GLU A 409 -27.14 -8.34 -7.73
CA GLU A 409 -27.23 -9.06 -9.01
C GLU A 409 -26.10 -8.65 -9.97
N TYR A 410 -25.74 -7.36 -10.04
CA TYR A 410 -24.63 -6.87 -10.85
C TYR A 410 -23.29 -7.51 -10.45
N MET A 411 -23.04 -7.66 -9.15
CA MET A 411 -21.78 -8.20 -8.63
C MET A 411 -21.77 -9.74 -8.52
N ARG A 412 -22.88 -10.42 -8.71
CA ARG A 412 -23.01 -11.89 -8.61
C ARG A 412 -21.93 -12.67 -9.38
N PRO A 413 -21.56 -12.30 -10.63
CA PRO A 413 -20.52 -13.02 -11.36
C PRO A 413 -19.17 -13.07 -10.62
N ALA A 414 -18.84 -12.05 -9.82
CA ALA A 414 -17.58 -12.01 -9.06
C ALA A 414 -17.49 -13.12 -7.99
N PHE A 415 -18.61 -13.68 -7.54
CA PHE A 415 -18.69 -14.70 -6.50
C PHE A 415 -19.16 -16.07 -7.06
N SER A 416 -19.17 -16.21 -8.36
CA SER A 416 -19.59 -17.41 -9.07
C SER A 416 -18.37 -18.12 -9.65
N LEU A 417 -17.47 -18.57 -8.75
CA LEU A 417 -16.35 -19.42 -9.18
C LEU A 417 -16.93 -20.67 -9.85
N PRO A 418 -16.47 -21.03 -11.07
CA PRO A 418 -16.97 -22.21 -11.78
C PRO A 418 -16.67 -23.52 -11.05
#